data_45b4a9806cb4da9fb4b5f426cd113d30
#
_entry.id   45b4a9806cb4da9fb4b5f426cd113d30
#
_cell.length_a   1.000
_cell.length_b   1.000
_cell.length_c   1.000
_cell.angle_alpha   90.00
_cell.angle_beta   90.00
_cell.angle_gamma   90.00
#
_symmetry.space_group_name_H-M   'P 1'
#
loop_
_entity.id
_entity.type
_entity.pdbx_description
1 polymer ?
#
loop_
_entity_poly.entity_id
_entity_poly.type
_entity_poly.pdbx_seq_one_letter_code
_entity_poly.pdbx_strand_id
1 'polypeptide(L)'
;TTLASSAKGRFAIPANMTFITRAELRGDRLTALLRAKDGESSLSLTGSYHTVTEAYSAQLMAEGVQVKHFLPSDSIYSLSARAEASGKGIDFMSPKAVARFDFHLQELVYSRFHIADVALKGALKNTLLTANLTSNNELVKLTADAGYHFRRSYTDASLLLNVEEIDWYKLGY
;
A
#
# COMPACT_ATOMS: atom_id res chain seq x y z
N THR A 1 11.52 11.70 -18.42
CA THR A 1 11.65 13.13 -18.04
C THR A 1 12.37 13.19 -16.71
N THR A 2 13.45 13.92 -16.64
CA THR A 2 14.18 14.21 -15.40
C THR A 2 13.72 15.57 -14.88
N LEU A 3 13.32 15.63 -13.63
CA LEU A 3 12.84 16.87 -13.00
C LEU A 3 13.95 17.52 -12.19
N ALA A 4 14.03 18.85 -12.24
CA ALA A 4 14.82 19.63 -11.29
C ALA A 4 14.18 19.55 -9.90
N SER A 5 15.02 19.61 -8.86
CA SER A 5 14.54 19.66 -7.47
C SER A 5 13.57 20.81 -7.26
N SER A 6 12.40 20.51 -6.68
CA SER A 6 11.42 21.51 -6.27
C SER A 6 10.96 21.21 -4.85
N ALA A 7 11.07 22.16 -3.95
CA ALA A 7 10.53 22.08 -2.60
C ALA A 7 9.49 23.18 -2.41
N LYS A 8 8.24 22.78 -2.18
CA LYS A 8 7.16 23.65 -1.71
C LYS A 8 6.47 22.99 -0.53
N GLY A 9 6.60 23.58 0.66
CA GLY A 9 5.99 23.06 1.87
C GLY A 9 6.69 21.77 2.39
N ARG A 10 5.90 20.75 2.75
CA ARG A 10 6.38 19.48 3.30
C ARG A 10 6.86 18.46 2.26
N PHE A 11 6.61 18.72 0.98
CA PHE A 11 6.93 17.80 -0.11
C PHE A 11 8.05 18.34 -0.99
N ALA A 12 9.05 17.54 -1.25
CA ALA A 12 10.14 17.84 -2.16
C ALA A 12 10.19 16.82 -3.31
N ILE A 13 10.59 17.26 -4.49
CA ILE A 13 10.88 16.35 -5.60
C ILE A 13 12.41 16.28 -5.71
N PRO A 14 13.02 15.09 -5.57
CA PRO A 14 14.47 14.93 -5.68
C PRO A 14 15.00 15.39 -7.03
N ALA A 15 16.19 15.99 -7.04
CA ALA A 15 16.89 16.27 -8.29
C ALA A 15 17.27 14.95 -8.97
N ASN A 16 17.24 14.93 -10.31
CA ASN A 16 17.57 13.76 -11.15
C ASN A 16 16.62 12.56 -11.04
N MET A 17 15.47 12.73 -10.45
CA MET A 17 14.45 11.70 -10.46
C MET A 17 13.90 11.49 -11.87
N THR A 18 13.81 10.24 -12.29
CA THR A 18 13.25 9.87 -13.59
C THR A 18 11.83 9.36 -13.40
N PHE A 19 10.91 9.89 -14.20
CA PHE A 19 9.52 9.43 -14.25
C PHE A 19 9.17 8.92 -15.63
N ILE A 20 8.48 7.78 -15.66
CA ILE A 20 7.84 7.23 -16.84
C ILE A 20 6.39 7.02 -16.52
N THR A 21 5.52 7.67 -17.27
CA THR A 21 4.08 7.48 -17.19
C THR A 21 3.54 7.05 -18.52
N ARG A 22 2.65 6.10 -18.54
CA ARG A 22 1.92 5.65 -19.71
C ARG A 22 0.49 5.36 -19.32
N ALA A 23 -0.45 5.82 -20.10
CA ALA A 23 -1.85 5.45 -20.00
C ALA A 23 -2.36 5.13 -21.39
N GLU A 24 -3.11 4.06 -21.53
CA GLU A 24 -3.62 3.58 -22.80
C GLU A 24 -5.03 3.05 -22.64
N LEU A 25 -5.92 3.44 -23.54
CA LEU A 25 -7.26 2.91 -23.65
C LEU A 25 -7.38 2.12 -24.96
N ARG A 26 -7.58 0.82 -24.85
CA ARG A 26 -7.83 -0.07 -26.00
C ARG A 26 -9.20 -0.74 -25.85
N GLY A 27 -10.15 -0.35 -26.68
CA GLY A 27 -11.53 -0.78 -26.52
C GLY A 27 -12.04 -0.39 -25.13
N ASP A 28 -12.50 -1.37 -24.38
CA ASP A 28 -13.03 -1.17 -23.02
C ASP A 28 -11.98 -1.33 -21.91
N ARG A 29 -10.70 -1.48 -22.25
CA ARG A 29 -9.62 -1.67 -21.27
C ARG A 29 -8.74 -0.43 -21.18
N LEU A 30 -8.74 0.17 -19.99
CA LEU A 30 -7.76 1.20 -19.60
C LEU A 30 -6.59 0.52 -18.90
N THR A 31 -5.37 0.88 -19.27
CA THR A 31 -4.15 0.47 -18.56
C THR A 31 -3.35 1.71 -18.17
N ALA A 32 -2.70 1.65 -17.03
CA ALA A 32 -1.83 2.72 -16.56
C ALA A 32 -0.52 2.15 -16.00
N LEU A 33 0.56 2.86 -16.24
CA LEU A 33 1.89 2.58 -15.72
C LEU A 33 2.50 3.88 -15.21
N LEU A 34 2.99 3.84 -13.99
CA LEU A 34 3.87 4.86 -13.42
C LEU A 34 5.14 4.16 -12.96
N ARG A 35 6.28 4.65 -13.37
CA ARG A 35 7.59 4.28 -12.82
C ARG A 35 8.33 5.53 -12.41
N ALA A 36 8.90 5.50 -11.22
CA ALA A 36 9.78 6.54 -10.71
C ALA A 36 11.09 5.89 -10.27
N LYS A 37 12.21 6.53 -10.55
CA LYS A 37 13.53 6.05 -10.16
C LYS A 37 14.38 7.21 -9.63
N ASP A 38 15.02 7.00 -8.49
CA ASP A 38 15.94 7.91 -7.83
C ASP A 38 17.17 7.12 -7.36
N GLY A 39 18.25 7.18 -8.14
CA GLY A 39 19.41 6.32 -7.93
C GLY A 39 19.06 4.83 -8.02
N GLU A 40 19.29 4.09 -6.95
CA GLU A 40 18.94 2.66 -6.83
C GLU A 40 17.49 2.44 -6.35
N SER A 41 16.84 3.50 -5.85
CA SER A 41 15.44 3.45 -5.41
C SER A 41 14.49 3.36 -6.59
N SER A 42 13.51 2.50 -6.50
CA SER A 42 12.50 2.36 -7.54
C SER A 42 11.07 2.30 -6.97
N LEU A 43 10.15 2.92 -7.69
CA LEU A 43 8.71 2.84 -7.45
C LEU A 43 8.02 2.50 -8.78
N SER A 44 7.23 1.45 -8.79
CA SER A 44 6.43 1.05 -9.93
C SER A 44 4.98 0.85 -9.52
N LEU A 45 4.07 1.48 -10.24
CA LEU A 45 2.63 1.30 -10.10
C LEU A 45 2.07 0.93 -11.47
N THR A 46 1.39 -0.19 -11.55
CA THR A 46 0.66 -0.63 -12.74
C THR A 46 -0.80 -0.85 -12.39
N GLY A 47 -1.67 -0.58 -13.33
CA GLY A 47 -3.09 -0.80 -13.13
C GLY A 47 -3.83 -1.08 -14.42
N SER A 48 -4.94 -1.76 -14.30
CA SER A 48 -5.90 -1.94 -15.40
C SER A 48 -7.34 -1.82 -14.90
N TYR A 49 -8.20 -1.32 -15.76
CA TYR A 49 -9.63 -1.20 -15.52
C TYR A 49 -10.40 -1.54 -16.79
N HIS A 50 -11.44 -2.33 -16.66
CA HIS A 50 -12.33 -2.66 -17.77
C HIS A 50 -13.68 -1.96 -17.59
N THR A 51 -13.99 -1.02 -18.48
CA THR A 51 -15.12 -0.09 -18.33
C THR A 51 -16.50 -0.76 -18.33
N VAL A 52 -16.66 -1.89 -19.03
CA VAL A 52 -17.95 -2.61 -19.12
C VAL A 52 -18.12 -3.60 -17.97
N THR A 53 -17.07 -4.36 -17.65
CA THR A 53 -17.15 -5.38 -16.60
C THR A 53 -16.83 -4.84 -15.22
N GLU A 54 -16.31 -3.61 -15.14
CA GLU A 54 -15.78 -2.97 -13.93
C GLU A 54 -14.67 -3.77 -13.22
N ALA A 55 -14.06 -4.71 -13.96
CA ALA A 55 -12.93 -5.46 -13.42
C ALA A 55 -11.68 -4.58 -13.36
N TYR A 56 -10.94 -4.65 -12.26
CA TYR A 56 -9.71 -3.89 -12.05
C TYR A 56 -8.59 -4.73 -11.47
N SER A 57 -7.38 -4.30 -11.71
CA SER A 57 -6.18 -4.79 -11.04
C SER A 57 -5.18 -3.65 -10.85
N ALA A 58 -4.41 -3.72 -9.78
CA ALA A 58 -3.31 -2.80 -9.51
C ALA A 58 -2.17 -3.53 -8.84
N GLN A 59 -0.94 -3.15 -9.15
CA GLN A 59 0.27 -3.62 -8.49
C GLN A 59 1.15 -2.44 -8.17
N LEU A 60 1.64 -2.38 -6.93
CA LEU A 60 2.62 -1.43 -6.44
C LEU A 60 3.88 -2.19 -6.02
N MET A 61 5.03 -1.71 -6.44
CA MET A 61 6.33 -2.19 -6.01
C MET A 61 7.20 -0.99 -5.66
N ALA A 62 7.68 -0.94 -4.44
CA ALA A 62 8.60 0.06 -3.94
C ALA A 62 9.86 -0.65 -3.44
N GLU A 63 11.02 -0.30 -3.94
CA GLU A 63 12.31 -0.90 -3.60
C GLU A 63 13.27 0.20 -3.15
N GLY A 64 13.68 0.16 -1.88
CA GLY A 64 14.63 1.07 -1.29
C GLY A 64 14.26 2.55 -1.42
N VAL A 65 12.96 2.88 -1.49
CA VAL A 65 12.50 4.25 -1.71
C VAL A 65 12.92 5.13 -0.55
N GLN A 66 13.76 6.12 -0.82
CA GLN A 66 14.23 7.10 0.18
C GLN A 66 13.13 8.13 0.43
N VAL A 67 12.22 7.81 1.36
CA VAL A 67 11.03 8.65 1.63
C VAL A 67 11.43 10.05 2.09
N LYS A 68 12.51 10.19 2.84
CA LYS A 68 13.03 11.50 3.28
C LYS A 68 13.42 12.44 2.13
N HIS A 69 13.71 11.91 0.93
CA HIS A 69 13.97 12.74 -0.24
C HIS A 69 12.69 13.46 -0.71
N PHE A 70 11.53 12.87 -0.44
CA PHE A 70 10.20 13.44 -0.78
C PHE A 70 9.59 14.20 0.39
N LEU A 71 9.82 13.72 1.61
CA LEU A 71 9.29 14.24 2.87
C LEU A 71 10.45 14.50 3.85
N PRO A 72 11.25 15.56 3.63
CA PRO A 72 12.49 15.80 4.41
C PRO A 72 12.25 16.01 5.89
N SER A 73 11.06 16.47 6.28
CA SER A 73 10.66 16.70 7.68
C SER A 73 10.06 15.47 8.36
N ASP A 74 9.90 14.36 7.63
CA ASP A 74 9.34 13.13 8.18
C ASP A 74 10.44 12.24 8.76
N SER A 75 10.05 11.36 9.68
CA SER A 75 10.94 10.39 10.30
C SER A 75 11.05 9.07 9.51
N ILE A 76 10.40 8.98 8.35
CA ILE A 76 10.51 7.82 7.45
C ILE A 76 11.73 8.00 6.55
N TYR A 77 12.70 7.12 6.67
CA TYR A 77 13.94 7.19 5.88
C TYR A 77 13.85 6.38 4.61
N SER A 78 13.55 5.09 4.71
CA SER A 78 13.44 4.20 3.56
C SER A 78 12.24 3.28 3.65
N LEU A 79 11.76 2.83 2.48
CA LEU A 79 10.62 1.95 2.35
C LEU A 79 10.84 0.96 1.21
N SER A 80 10.65 -0.33 1.50
CA SER A 80 10.47 -1.39 0.52
C SER A 80 9.17 -2.13 0.79
N ALA A 81 8.28 -2.13 -0.17
CA ALA A 81 6.96 -2.75 -0.04
C ALA A 81 6.42 -3.18 -1.39
N ARG A 82 5.53 -4.15 -1.36
CA ARG A 82 4.72 -4.54 -2.51
C ARG A 82 3.25 -4.58 -2.12
N ALA A 83 2.39 -4.25 -3.06
CA ALA A 83 0.95 -4.39 -2.91
C ALA A 83 0.32 -4.84 -4.22
N GLU A 84 -0.68 -5.68 -4.11
CA GLU A 84 -1.50 -6.13 -5.22
C GLU A 84 -2.97 -5.98 -4.83
N ALA A 85 -3.78 -5.50 -5.76
CA ALA A 85 -5.22 -5.43 -5.59
C ALA A 85 -5.92 -5.85 -6.88
N SER A 86 -7.03 -6.54 -6.75
CA SER A 86 -7.87 -6.89 -7.89
C SER A 86 -9.32 -7.02 -7.45
N GLY A 87 -10.24 -6.81 -8.39
CA GLY A 87 -11.64 -6.89 -8.06
C GLY A 87 -12.56 -6.59 -9.22
N LYS A 88 -13.83 -6.47 -8.88
CA LYS A 88 -14.91 -6.09 -9.79
C LYS A 88 -15.94 -5.25 -9.04
N GLY A 89 -16.37 -4.15 -9.68
CA GLY A 89 -17.26 -3.17 -9.06
C GLY A 89 -16.56 -2.26 -8.06
N ILE A 90 -16.87 -0.98 -8.12
CA ILE A 90 -16.28 0.05 -7.25
C ILE A 90 -17.25 0.54 -6.17
N ASP A 91 -18.51 0.15 -6.26
CA ASP A 91 -19.50 0.38 -5.19
C ASP A 91 -19.44 -0.75 -4.15
N PHE A 92 -18.67 -0.55 -3.09
CA PHE A 92 -18.46 -1.53 -2.02
C PHE A 92 -19.71 -1.81 -1.18
N MET A 93 -20.76 -1.00 -1.30
CA MET A 93 -22.07 -1.27 -0.72
C MET A 93 -22.92 -2.20 -1.59
N SER A 94 -22.50 -2.48 -2.81
CA SER A 94 -23.14 -3.45 -3.68
C SER A 94 -22.69 -4.87 -3.34
N PRO A 95 -23.60 -5.83 -3.16
CA PRO A 95 -23.23 -7.23 -2.93
C PRO A 95 -22.54 -7.87 -4.14
N LYS A 96 -22.57 -7.21 -5.31
CA LYS A 96 -21.87 -7.65 -6.53
C LYS A 96 -20.40 -7.24 -6.55
N ALA A 97 -20.00 -6.26 -5.72
CA ALA A 97 -18.63 -5.84 -5.62
C ALA A 97 -17.79 -6.92 -4.94
N VAL A 98 -16.65 -7.21 -5.52
CA VAL A 98 -15.64 -8.11 -4.97
C VAL A 98 -14.28 -7.48 -5.12
N ALA A 99 -13.45 -7.63 -4.09
CA ALA A 99 -12.07 -7.17 -4.12
C ALA A 99 -11.16 -8.15 -3.36
N ARG A 100 -9.90 -8.17 -3.70
CA ARG A 100 -8.82 -8.80 -2.94
C ARG A 100 -7.64 -7.85 -2.94
N PHE A 101 -6.94 -7.81 -1.83
CA PHE A 101 -5.67 -7.10 -1.73
C PHE A 101 -4.67 -7.91 -0.92
N ASP A 102 -3.42 -7.75 -1.27
CA ASP A 102 -2.26 -8.31 -0.58
C ASP A 102 -1.22 -7.20 -0.50
N PHE A 103 -0.77 -6.89 0.71
CA PHE A 103 0.27 -5.92 0.98
C PHE A 103 1.35 -6.58 1.81
N HIS A 104 2.60 -6.38 1.43
CA HIS A 104 3.75 -6.86 2.17
C HIS A 104 4.77 -5.74 2.33
N LEU A 105 5.00 -5.34 3.57
CA LEU A 105 6.08 -4.46 3.96
C LEU A 105 7.33 -5.31 4.17
N GLN A 106 8.29 -5.18 3.27
CA GLN A 106 9.56 -5.87 3.35
C GLN A 106 10.49 -5.16 4.31
N GLU A 107 10.51 -3.82 4.27
CA GLU A 107 11.34 -2.98 5.10
C GLU A 107 10.80 -1.56 5.20
N LEU A 108 10.81 -1.03 6.41
CA LEU A 108 10.55 0.37 6.71
C LEU A 108 11.53 0.83 7.78
N VAL A 109 12.32 1.85 7.46
CA VAL A 109 13.17 2.53 8.46
C VAL A 109 12.45 3.79 8.91
N TYR A 110 11.92 3.76 10.14
CA TYR A 110 11.22 4.86 10.77
C TYR A 110 11.97 5.34 11.99
N SER A 111 12.55 6.53 11.94
CA SER A 111 13.40 7.06 12.99
C SER A 111 14.54 6.06 13.32
N ARG A 112 14.54 5.49 14.52
CA ARG A 112 15.48 4.46 14.97
C ARG A 112 14.97 3.03 14.78
N PHE A 113 13.74 2.87 14.35
CA PHE A 113 13.08 1.57 14.23
C PHE A 113 13.25 0.99 12.83
N HIS A 114 13.61 -0.26 12.78
CA HIS A 114 13.64 -1.07 11.58
C HIS A 114 12.46 -2.05 11.63
N ILE A 115 11.46 -1.81 10.80
CA ILE A 115 10.24 -2.60 10.74
C ILE A 115 10.29 -3.42 9.46
N ALA A 116 10.17 -4.71 9.56
CA ALA A 116 10.19 -5.64 8.43
C ALA A 116 9.15 -6.74 8.61
N ASP A 117 8.86 -7.44 7.53
CA ASP A 117 8.03 -8.63 7.49
C ASP A 117 6.62 -8.44 8.10
N VAL A 118 5.94 -7.40 7.62
CA VAL A 118 4.54 -7.15 7.95
C VAL A 118 3.69 -7.41 6.70
N ALA A 119 2.71 -8.28 6.81
CA ALA A 119 1.78 -8.62 5.73
C ALA A 119 0.34 -8.28 6.10
N LEU A 120 -0.41 -7.73 5.15
CA LEU A 120 -1.83 -7.45 5.26
C LEU A 120 -2.54 -8.02 4.03
N LYS A 121 -3.47 -8.93 4.27
CA LYS A 121 -4.31 -9.52 3.21
C LYS A 121 -5.76 -9.24 3.51
N GLY A 122 -6.55 -9.04 2.47
CA GLY A 122 -7.97 -8.86 2.67
C GLY A 122 -8.80 -9.15 1.44
N ALA A 123 -10.10 -9.28 1.68
CA ALA A 123 -11.08 -9.52 0.65
C ALA A 123 -12.40 -8.83 0.98
N LEU A 124 -13.05 -8.33 -0.05
CA LEU A 124 -14.43 -7.84 -0.02
C LEU A 124 -15.32 -8.83 -0.77
N LYS A 125 -16.37 -9.28 -0.12
CA LYS A 125 -17.42 -10.12 -0.72
C LYS A 125 -18.73 -9.89 0.01
N ASN A 126 -19.83 -9.74 -0.74
CA ASN A 126 -21.16 -9.51 -0.16
C ASN A 126 -21.20 -8.36 0.86
N THR A 127 -20.57 -7.25 0.53
CA THR A 127 -20.42 -6.06 1.40
C THR A 127 -19.61 -6.28 2.70
N LEU A 128 -19.05 -7.45 2.91
CA LEU A 128 -18.16 -7.75 4.03
C LEU A 128 -16.70 -7.64 3.58
N LEU A 129 -15.97 -6.71 4.16
CA LEU A 129 -14.53 -6.61 4.08
C LEU A 129 -13.91 -7.40 5.23
N THR A 130 -13.05 -8.35 4.89
CA THR A 130 -12.21 -9.06 5.87
C THR A 130 -10.77 -8.71 5.62
N ALA A 131 -9.99 -8.59 6.69
CA ALA A 131 -8.56 -8.32 6.61
C ALA A 131 -7.82 -9.13 7.69
N ASN A 132 -6.67 -9.65 7.32
CA ASN A 132 -5.74 -10.33 8.21
C ASN A 132 -4.39 -9.61 8.13
N LEU A 133 -3.89 -9.18 9.27
CA LEU A 133 -2.56 -8.59 9.46
C LEU A 133 -1.68 -9.60 10.20
N THR A 134 -0.47 -9.83 9.70
CA THR A 134 0.57 -10.57 10.38
C THR A 134 1.83 -9.74 10.46
N SER A 135 2.48 -9.75 11.60
CA SER A 135 3.79 -9.14 11.82
C SER A 135 4.71 -10.17 12.45
N ASN A 136 5.77 -10.51 11.75
CA ASN A 136 6.88 -11.32 12.27
C ASN A 136 8.09 -10.42 12.61
N ASN A 137 7.83 -9.14 12.83
CA ASN A 137 8.86 -8.16 13.11
C ASN A 137 9.52 -8.41 14.48
N GLU A 138 10.81 -8.11 14.58
CA GLU A 138 11.57 -8.26 15.82
C GLU A 138 11.10 -7.34 16.97
N LEU A 139 10.37 -6.25 16.68
CA LEU A 139 9.83 -5.34 17.68
C LEU A 139 8.52 -5.86 18.27
N VAL A 140 7.66 -6.40 17.36
CA VAL A 140 6.33 -6.87 17.74
C VAL A 140 5.91 -8.00 16.82
N LYS A 141 5.65 -9.18 17.39
CA LYS A 141 5.00 -10.30 16.68
C LYS A 141 3.53 -10.32 17.04
N LEU A 142 2.70 -10.20 16.04
CA LEU A 142 1.24 -10.18 16.22
C LEU A 142 0.49 -10.70 15.00
N THR A 143 -0.74 -11.12 15.26
CA THR A 143 -1.76 -11.34 14.23
C THR A 143 -3.00 -10.54 14.56
N ALA A 144 -3.67 -10.01 13.56
CA ALA A 144 -4.94 -9.34 13.73
C ALA A 144 -5.91 -9.73 12.62
N ASP A 145 -7.13 -10.09 12.99
CA ASP A 145 -8.24 -10.35 12.08
C ASP A 145 -9.27 -9.24 12.24
N ALA A 146 -9.64 -8.60 11.14
CA ALA A 146 -10.63 -7.55 11.12
C ALA A 146 -11.76 -7.86 10.15
N GLY A 147 -12.97 -7.49 10.52
CA GLY A 147 -14.14 -7.55 9.67
C GLY A 147 -14.88 -6.22 9.69
N TYR A 148 -15.34 -5.76 8.53
CA TYR A 148 -16.16 -4.57 8.40
C TYR A 148 -17.28 -4.80 7.40
N HIS A 149 -18.51 -4.64 7.86
CA HIS A 149 -19.67 -4.82 7.01
C HIS A 149 -20.19 -3.45 6.52
N PHE A 150 -20.10 -3.22 5.22
CA PHE A 150 -20.65 -2.01 4.60
C PHE A 150 -22.18 -2.09 4.58
N ARG A 151 -22.85 -1.34 5.47
CA ARG A 151 -24.30 -1.25 5.58
C ARG A 151 -24.73 0.20 5.65
N ARG A 152 -25.92 0.50 5.09
CA ARG A 152 -26.43 1.87 5.08
C ARG A 152 -26.96 2.36 6.42
N SER A 153 -27.41 1.45 7.28
CA SER A 153 -28.15 1.78 8.49
C SER A 153 -27.34 1.68 9.79
N TYR A 154 -26.24 0.92 9.80
CA TYR A 154 -25.37 0.77 10.96
C TYR A 154 -23.99 0.23 10.56
N THR A 155 -23.02 0.46 11.41
CA THR A 155 -21.68 -0.09 11.26
C THR A 155 -21.59 -1.40 12.03
N ASP A 156 -21.08 -2.42 11.38
CA ASP A 156 -20.79 -3.73 11.95
C ASP A 156 -19.31 -4.02 11.70
N ALA A 157 -18.53 -4.01 12.77
CA ALA A 157 -17.08 -4.18 12.72
C ALA A 157 -16.61 -5.12 13.83
N SER A 158 -15.63 -5.94 13.51
CA SER A 158 -14.97 -6.85 14.43
C SER A 158 -13.46 -6.72 14.32
N LEU A 159 -12.75 -6.85 15.43
CA LEU A 159 -11.30 -6.92 15.48
C LEU A 159 -10.89 -7.95 16.53
N LEU A 160 -10.11 -8.92 16.13
CA LEU A 160 -9.42 -9.86 16.99
C LEU A 160 -7.92 -9.60 16.87
N LEU A 161 -7.26 -9.27 17.95
CA LEU A 161 -5.83 -9.02 18.02
C LEU A 161 -5.19 -10.06 18.95
N ASN A 162 -4.18 -10.74 18.42
CA ASN A 162 -3.32 -11.64 19.19
C ASN A 162 -1.89 -11.10 19.13
N VAL A 163 -1.32 -10.76 20.28
CA VAL A 163 0.07 -10.31 20.42
C VAL A 163 0.86 -11.44 21.04
N GLU A 164 1.83 -11.95 20.27
CA GLU A 164 2.67 -13.08 20.68
C GLU A 164 3.91 -12.61 21.43
N GLU A 165 4.54 -11.53 20.96
CA GLU A 165 5.79 -11.03 21.51
C GLU A 165 5.90 -9.51 21.32
N ILE A 166 6.41 -8.81 22.35
CA ILE A 166 6.79 -7.40 22.28
C ILE A 166 8.19 -7.26 22.88
N ASP A 167 9.13 -6.76 22.11
CA ASP A 167 10.48 -6.41 22.61
C ASP A 167 10.48 -4.98 23.14
N TRP A 168 10.18 -4.85 24.44
CA TRP A 168 10.14 -3.55 25.13
C TRP A 168 11.48 -2.83 25.12
N TYR A 169 12.58 -3.58 25.17
CA TYR A 169 13.93 -3.00 25.16
C TYR A 169 14.25 -2.34 23.82
N LYS A 170 13.95 -3.03 22.72
CA LYS A 170 14.09 -2.46 21.35
C LYS A 170 13.16 -1.28 21.12
N LEU A 171 11.99 -1.26 21.76
CA LEU A 171 11.06 -0.12 21.72
C LEU A 171 11.55 1.07 22.55
N GLY A 172 12.49 0.85 23.49
CA GLY A 172 13.14 1.90 24.28
C GLY A 172 12.50 2.18 25.63
N TYR A 173 11.88 1.17 26.22
CA TYR A 173 11.35 1.16 27.58
C TYR A 173 12.23 0.34 28.51
#